data_fa57186d3a301e7149bbc5f29a41e8b7
#
_entry.id   fa57186d3a301e7149bbc5f29a41e8b7
#
_cell.length_a   1.000
_cell.length_b   1.000
_cell.length_c   1.000
_cell.angle_alpha   90.00
_cell.angle_beta   90.00
_cell.angle_gamma   90.00
#
_symmetry.space_group_name_H-M   'P 1'
#
loop_
_entity.id
_entity.type
_entity.pdbx_description
1 polymer ?
#
loop_
_entity_poly.entity_id
_entity_poly.type
_entity_poly.pdbx_seq_one_letter_code
_entity_poly.pdbx_strand_id
1 'polypeptide(L)'
;MKKVFVNGYGSIGSRIIQFIKDDPEIEVTGVGKYSPDSKVNDAIEKGFKVYVPEKNQNAFSNFAISGNIESALDESDLVIDASPGGQGFKNKKLFYEPRDILSIYQGGETIDGEKSVSNLLFNSKVNYDDAIGQKHVMQGSCNVTGMGRILEPLRKNFENSIKRFDVT
;
A
#
# COMPACT_ATOMS: atom_id res chain seq x y z
N MET A 1 0.00 -17.90 7.96
CA MET A 1 0.43 -16.49 7.96
C MET A 1 0.61 -16.04 6.52
N LYS A 2 0.13 -14.86 6.18
CA LYS A 2 0.38 -14.23 4.88
C LYS A 2 1.62 -13.34 4.97
N LYS A 3 2.53 -13.49 4.03
CA LYS A 3 3.77 -12.72 3.94
C LYS A 3 3.51 -11.40 3.24
N VAL A 4 3.69 -10.29 3.95
CA VAL A 4 3.35 -8.94 3.48
C VAL A 4 4.59 -8.05 3.44
N PHE A 5 4.87 -7.49 2.27
CA PHE A 5 5.89 -6.46 2.07
C PHE A 5 5.27 -5.08 2.02
N VAL A 6 5.81 -4.12 2.75
CA VAL A 6 5.34 -2.72 2.71
C VAL A 6 6.31 -1.90 1.87
N ASN A 7 5.95 -1.64 0.61
CA ASN A 7 6.80 -0.90 -0.33
C ASN A 7 6.60 0.60 -0.17
N GLY A 8 7.49 1.22 0.57
CA GLY A 8 7.48 2.64 0.90
C GLY A 8 7.35 2.90 2.41
N TYR A 9 8.47 3.02 3.11
CA TYR A 9 8.50 3.37 4.53
C TYR A 9 8.55 4.89 4.72
N GLY A 10 7.45 5.54 4.33
CA GLY A 10 7.15 6.96 4.55
C GLY A 10 6.17 7.16 5.71
N SER A 11 5.42 8.26 5.69
CA SER A 11 4.41 8.56 6.73
C SER A 11 3.26 7.56 6.72
N ILE A 12 2.83 7.09 5.55
CA ILE A 12 1.75 6.10 5.42
C ILE A 12 2.28 4.70 5.75
N GLY A 13 3.34 4.25 5.07
CA GLY A 13 3.87 2.90 5.24
C GLY A 13 4.31 2.59 6.66
N SER A 14 4.95 3.55 7.36
CA SER A 14 5.34 3.36 8.76
C SER A 14 4.14 3.21 9.71
N ARG A 15 2.99 3.81 9.39
CA ARG A 15 1.75 3.61 10.16
C ARG A 15 1.10 2.28 9.84
N ILE A 16 1.03 1.90 8.57
CA ILE A 16 0.47 0.61 8.15
C ILE A 16 1.18 -0.52 8.89
N ILE A 17 2.51 -0.52 8.88
CA ILE A 17 3.28 -1.59 9.49
C ILE A 17 3.05 -1.68 11.01
N GLN A 18 2.82 -0.56 11.69
CA GLN A 18 2.46 -0.54 13.10
C GLN A 18 1.10 -1.20 13.38
N PHE A 19 0.18 -1.18 12.44
CA PHE A 19 -1.12 -1.83 12.59
C PHE A 19 -1.07 -3.32 12.29
N ILE A 20 -0.21 -3.76 11.36
CA ILE A 20 -0.21 -5.16 10.90
C ILE A 20 0.87 -6.02 11.53
N LYS A 21 1.91 -5.43 12.15
CA LYS A 21 3.08 -6.17 12.67
C LYS A 21 2.78 -7.17 13.81
N ASP A 22 1.72 -6.92 14.55
CA ASP A 22 1.31 -7.75 15.70
C ASP A 22 0.09 -8.64 15.35
N ASP A 23 -0.34 -8.65 14.09
CA ASP A 23 -1.43 -9.52 13.63
C ASP A 23 -0.91 -10.97 13.46
N PRO A 24 -1.51 -11.97 14.13
CA PRO A 24 -1.05 -13.36 14.10
C PRO A 24 -1.19 -14.02 12.71
N GLU A 25 -1.98 -13.45 11.81
CA GLU A 25 -2.16 -13.96 10.44
C GLU A 25 -1.19 -13.34 9.43
N ILE A 26 -0.43 -12.30 9.84
CA ILE A 26 0.46 -11.53 8.97
C ILE A 26 1.91 -11.69 9.43
N GLU A 27 2.79 -12.00 8.48
CA GLU A 27 4.23 -11.90 8.61
C GLU A 27 4.72 -10.72 7.77
N VAL A 28 5.27 -9.69 8.41
CA VAL A 28 5.88 -8.57 7.69
C VAL A 28 7.27 -8.97 7.22
N THR A 29 7.45 -9.17 5.92
CA THR A 29 8.74 -9.56 5.31
C THR A 29 9.77 -8.44 5.32
N GLY A 30 9.31 -7.18 5.29
CA GLY A 30 10.17 -6.00 5.35
C GLY A 30 9.52 -4.75 4.77
N VAL A 31 10.34 -3.72 4.62
CA VAL A 31 9.94 -2.42 4.08
C VAL A 31 10.83 -1.95 2.93
N GLY A 32 10.22 -1.31 1.95
CA GLY A 32 10.92 -0.67 0.83
C GLY A 32 11.32 0.77 1.15
N LYS A 33 12.55 1.17 0.80
CA LYS A 33 13.03 2.55 0.90
C LYS A 33 13.67 2.99 -0.43
N TYR A 34 13.37 4.22 -0.83
CA TYR A 34 13.85 4.80 -2.08
C TYR A 34 14.86 5.94 -1.86
N SER A 35 14.89 6.51 -0.65
CA SER A 35 15.77 7.61 -0.26
C SER A 35 16.51 7.29 1.03
N PRO A 36 17.82 7.58 1.14
CA PRO A 36 18.61 7.35 2.34
C PRO A 36 18.40 8.49 3.35
N ASP A 37 17.29 8.46 4.07
CA ASP A 37 16.92 9.43 5.10
C ASP A 37 16.87 8.79 6.50
N SER A 38 16.60 9.58 7.53
CA SER A 38 16.54 9.13 8.93
C SER A 38 15.52 8.00 9.19
N LYS A 39 14.52 7.84 8.33
CA LYS A 39 13.53 6.75 8.45
C LYS A 39 14.12 5.37 8.15
N VAL A 40 15.28 5.30 7.49
CA VAL A 40 15.99 4.01 7.33
C VAL A 40 16.40 3.48 8.69
N ASN A 41 17.05 4.31 9.51
CA ASN A 41 17.45 3.94 10.87
C ASN A 41 16.24 3.64 11.76
N ASP A 42 15.18 4.46 11.68
CA ASP A 42 13.92 4.22 12.41
C ASP A 42 13.33 2.83 12.09
N ALA A 43 13.36 2.40 10.83
CA ALA A 43 12.89 1.08 10.45
C ALA A 43 13.78 -0.04 11.03
N ILE A 44 15.11 0.12 10.93
CA ILE A 44 16.09 -0.84 11.44
C ILE A 44 15.98 -0.97 12.96
N GLU A 45 15.93 0.15 13.69
CA GLU A 45 15.78 0.19 15.16
C GLU A 45 14.49 -0.48 15.65
N LYS A 46 13.44 -0.44 14.84
CA LYS A 46 12.16 -1.15 15.08
C LYS A 46 12.19 -2.63 14.67
N GLY A 47 13.33 -3.13 14.21
CA GLY A 47 13.52 -4.53 13.85
C GLY A 47 13.00 -4.90 12.45
N PHE A 48 12.67 -3.94 11.61
CA PHE A 48 12.23 -4.24 10.24
C PHE A 48 13.42 -4.41 9.29
N LYS A 49 13.34 -5.41 8.42
CA LYS A 49 14.26 -5.58 7.29
C LYS A 49 14.01 -4.45 6.29
N VAL A 50 15.07 -3.75 5.88
CA VAL A 50 14.99 -2.65 4.91
C VAL A 50 15.54 -3.09 3.56
N TYR A 51 14.73 -2.93 2.53
CA TYR A 51 15.07 -3.26 1.15
C TYR A 51 15.04 -1.99 0.28
N VAL A 52 15.94 -1.93 -0.69
CA VAL A 52 16.08 -0.77 -1.57
C VAL A 52 16.10 -1.21 -3.03
N PRO A 53 15.71 -0.38 -4.01
CA PRO A 53 15.89 -0.73 -5.41
C PRO A 53 17.36 -1.03 -5.70
N GLU A 54 17.64 -2.06 -6.49
CA GLU A 54 19.02 -2.49 -6.81
C GLU A 54 19.89 -1.31 -7.27
N LYS A 55 19.37 -0.48 -8.15
CA LYS A 55 20.06 0.72 -8.66
C LYS A 55 20.41 1.77 -7.60
N ASN A 56 19.78 1.71 -6.42
CA ASN A 56 19.97 2.70 -5.35
C ASN A 56 20.89 2.19 -4.23
N GLN A 57 21.34 0.95 -4.24
CA GLN A 57 22.12 0.34 -3.15
C GLN A 57 23.33 1.16 -2.74
N ASN A 58 24.06 1.74 -3.72
CA ASN A 58 25.24 2.57 -3.43
C ASN A 58 24.90 3.79 -2.57
N ALA A 59 23.72 4.38 -2.73
CA ALA A 59 23.31 5.52 -1.91
C ALA A 59 22.99 5.14 -0.45
N PHE A 60 22.80 3.85 -0.18
CA PHE A 60 22.50 3.32 1.14
C PHE A 60 23.70 2.63 1.80
N SER A 61 24.93 2.84 1.29
CA SER A 61 26.16 2.19 1.79
C SER A 61 26.43 2.38 3.28
N ASN A 62 25.90 3.45 3.88
CA ASN A 62 26.03 3.75 5.32
C ASN A 62 24.89 3.14 6.17
N PHE A 63 23.99 2.36 5.60
CA PHE A 63 22.85 1.75 6.30
C PHE A 63 22.91 0.22 6.23
N ALA A 64 22.46 -0.44 7.28
CA ALA A 64 22.31 -1.89 7.33
C ALA A 64 21.06 -2.34 6.54
N ILE A 65 21.13 -2.31 5.21
CA ILE A 65 20.07 -2.80 4.35
C ILE A 65 20.07 -4.33 4.26
N SER A 66 18.90 -4.93 4.08
CA SER A 66 18.70 -6.38 4.03
C SER A 66 18.78 -6.97 2.61
N GLY A 67 18.69 -6.13 1.59
CA GLY A 67 18.77 -6.55 0.19
C GLY A 67 18.05 -5.61 -0.77
N ASN A 68 17.72 -6.12 -1.95
CA ASN A 68 16.95 -5.38 -2.94
C ASN A 68 15.43 -5.67 -2.81
N ILE A 69 14.61 -4.74 -3.33
CA ILE A 69 13.14 -4.86 -3.28
C ILE A 69 12.67 -6.10 -4.02
N GLU A 70 13.32 -6.45 -5.10
CA GLU A 70 13.02 -7.60 -5.94
C GLU A 70 13.06 -8.89 -5.12
N SER A 71 14.11 -9.10 -4.33
CA SER A 71 14.23 -10.29 -3.48
C SER A 71 13.18 -10.35 -2.37
N ALA A 72 12.82 -9.19 -1.81
CA ALA A 72 11.75 -9.14 -0.80
C ALA A 72 10.38 -9.51 -1.39
N LEU A 73 10.10 -9.09 -2.63
CA LEU A 73 8.86 -9.42 -3.32
C LEU A 73 8.78 -10.91 -3.69
N ASP A 74 9.91 -11.54 -4.04
CA ASP A 74 9.96 -12.98 -4.33
C ASP A 74 9.61 -13.85 -3.11
N GLU A 75 9.75 -13.31 -1.91
CA GLU A 75 9.42 -13.96 -0.63
C GLU A 75 8.03 -13.58 -0.09
N SER A 76 7.27 -12.74 -0.79
CA SER A 76 6.02 -12.16 -0.29
C SER A 76 4.79 -12.62 -1.07
N ASP A 77 3.66 -12.78 -0.37
CA ASP A 77 2.36 -13.10 -0.96
C ASP A 77 1.60 -11.83 -1.41
N LEU A 78 1.85 -10.72 -0.71
CA LEU A 78 1.13 -9.45 -0.88
C LEU A 78 2.08 -8.28 -0.71
N VAL A 79 1.92 -7.26 -1.52
CA VAL A 79 2.58 -5.97 -1.32
C VAL A 79 1.57 -4.88 -1.00
N ILE A 80 1.86 -4.07 0.02
CA ILE A 80 1.17 -2.82 0.26
C ILE A 80 2.06 -1.70 -0.27
N ASP A 81 1.66 -1.11 -1.39
CA ASP A 81 2.42 -0.02 -2.00
C ASP A 81 2.00 1.31 -1.38
N ALA A 82 2.91 1.87 -0.60
CA ALA A 82 2.81 3.19 0.04
C ALA A 82 3.90 4.14 -0.48
N SER A 83 4.37 3.90 -1.70
CA SER A 83 5.32 4.76 -2.40
C SER A 83 4.68 6.10 -2.80
N PRO A 84 5.47 7.13 -3.15
CA PRO A 84 4.93 8.40 -3.63
C PRO A 84 4.02 8.24 -4.86
N GLY A 85 3.03 9.12 -5.00
CA GLY A 85 2.06 9.09 -6.10
C GLY A 85 2.70 8.97 -7.49
N GLY A 86 2.11 8.13 -8.35
CA GLY A 86 2.62 7.80 -9.67
C GLY A 86 3.80 6.81 -9.68
N GLN A 87 4.35 6.46 -8.53
CA GLN A 87 5.39 5.43 -8.44
C GLN A 87 4.76 4.03 -8.37
N GLY A 88 3.59 3.89 -7.78
CA GLY A 88 2.86 2.62 -7.68
C GLY A 88 2.55 2.01 -9.04
N PHE A 89 2.18 2.82 -10.03
CA PHE A 89 2.00 2.32 -11.40
C PHE A 89 3.29 1.76 -12.01
N LYS A 90 4.43 2.43 -11.80
CA LYS A 90 5.73 1.94 -12.26
C LYS A 90 6.11 0.64 -11.54
N ASN A 91 5.90 0.59 -10.23
CA ASN A 91 6.15 -0.61 -9.42
C ASN A 91 5.27 -1.77 -9.88
N LYS A 92 3.98 -1.52 -10.17
CA LYS A 92 3.06 -2.50 -10.73
C LYS A 92 3.64 -3.15 -11.98
N LYS A 93 4.05 -2.34 -12.94
CA LYS A 93 4.56 -2.82 -14.24
C LYS A 93 5.91 -3.52 -14.14
N LEU A 94 6.81 -2.99 -13.32
CA LEU A 94 8.18 -3.50 -13.23
C LEU A 94 8.30 -4.71 -12.28
N PHE A 95 7.51 -4.75 -11.22
CA PHE A 95 7.72 -5.68 -10.13
C PHE A 95 6.54 -6.60 -9.84
N TYR A 96 5.29 -6.07 -9.82
CA TYR A 96 4.17 -6.82 -9.27
C TYR A 96 3.48 -7.71 -10.32
N GLU A 97 3.20 -7.18 -11.51
CA GLU A 97 2.60 -7.96 -12.60
C GLU A 97 3.51 -9.13 -13.04
N PRO A 98 4.84 -8.92 -13.24
CA PRO A 98 5.72 -10.04 -13.62
C PRO A 98 5.81 -11.17 -12.59
N ARG A 99 5.52 -10.87 -11.32
CA ARG A 99 5.52 -11.85 -10.21
C ARG A 99 4.14 -12.40 -9.89
N ASP A 100 3.11 -11.90 -10.53
CA ASP A 100 1.72 -12.21 -10.22
C ASP A 100 1.35 -11.99 -8.73
N ILE A 101 2.05 -11.04 -8.06
CA ILE A 101 1.85 -10.75 -6.64
C ILE A 101 0.64 -9.84 -6.42
N LEU A 102 -0.12 -10.14 -5.37
CA LEU A 102 -1.25 -9.30 -4.95
C LEU A 102 -0.76 -7.92 -4.48
N SER A 103 -1.50 -6.86 -4.78
CA SER A 103 -1.10 -5.52 -4.35
C SER A 103 -2.25 -4.63 -3.90
N ILE A 104 -1.99 -3.87 -2.83
CA ILE A 104 -2.87 -2.82 -2.32
C ILE A 104 -2.13 -1.49 -2.44
N TYR A 105 -2.67 -0.57 -3.26
CA TYR A 105 -2.07 0.76 -3.43
C TYR A 105 -2.72 1.75 -2.46
N GLN A 106 -1.88 2.51 -1.80
CA GLN A 106 -2.34 3.62 -0.96
C GLN A 106 -2.53 4.89 -1.82
N GLY A 107 -3.45 5.75 -1.42
CA GLY A 107 -3.89 6.89 -2.22
C GLY A 107 -2.80 7.73 -2.89
N GLY A 108 -3.17 8.45 -3.95
CA GLY A 108 -2.27 9.22 -4.80
C GLY A 108 -1.96 8.56 -6.15
N GLU A 109 -2.44 7.34 -6.37
CA GLU A 109 -2.41 6.65 -7.65
C GLU A 109 -3.70 6.89 -8.45
N THR A 110 -3.73 6.41 -9.69
CA THR A 110 -4.86 6.57 -10.62
C THR A 110 -5.60 5.23 -10.79
N ILE A 111 -6.93 5.28 -10.82
CA ILE A 111 -7.79 4.12 -11.14
C ILE A 111 -8.34 4.17 -12.56
N ASP A 112 -8.14 5.27 -13.27
CA ASP A 112 -8.65 5.47 -14.63
C ASP A 112 -7.52 5.64 -15.65
N GLY A 113 -7.79 5.22 -16.91
CA GLY A 113 -6.90 5.39 -18.04
C GLY A 113 -5.68 4.46 -18.04
N GLU A 114 -4.71 4.79 -18.88
CA GLU A 114 -3.55 3.93 -19.18
C GLU A 114 -2.60 3.72 -17.98
N LYS A 115 -2.62 4.64 -17.02
CA LYS A 115 -1.77 4.57 -15.80
C LYS A 115 -2.53 4.05 -14.58
N SER A 116 -3.61 3.34 -14.81
CA SER A 116 -4.39 2.73 -13.72
C SER A 116 -3.61 1.66 -12.97
N VAL A 117 -3.60 1.77 -11.65
CA VAL A 117 -3.05 0.73 -10.77
C VAL A 117 -4.08 -0.36 -10.45
N SER A 118 -5.38 -0.03 -10.51
CA SER A 118 -6.47 -0.92 -10.17
C SER A 118 -7.75 -0.48 -10.85
N ASN A 119 -8.66 -1.42 -11.09
CA ASN A 119 -10.02 -1.14 -11.54
C ASN A 119 -10.99 -0.96 -10.36
N LEU A 120 -10.52 -1.11 -9.13
CA LEU A 120 -11.32 -1.01 -7.91
C LEU A 120 -10.76 0.04 -6.96
N LEU A 121 -11.57 1.07 -6.69
CA LEU A 121 -11.37 1.98 -5.57
C LEU A 121 -11.96 1.33 -4.32
N PHE A 122 -11.10 0.84 -3.45
CA PHE A 122 -11.46 0.05 -2.30
C PHE A 122 -11.72 0.90 -1.05
N ASN A 123 -12.79 0.56 -0.35
CA ASN A 123 -13.05 1.02 1.01
C ASN A 123 -13.71 -0.10 1.81
N SER A 124 -13.07 -0.58 2.87
CA SER A 124 -13.51 -1.73 3.65
C SER A 124 -14.92 -1.62 4.25
N LYS A 125 -15.49 -0.43 4.35
CA LYS A 125 -16.88 -0.21 4.84
C LYS A 125 -17.90 -0.07 3.73
N VAL A 126 -17.44 0.12 2.49
CA VAL A 126 -18.33 0.40 1.34
C VAL A 126 -18.45 -0.84 0.44
N ASN A 127 -17.31 -1.41 0.07
CA ASN A 127 -17.25 -2.43 -0.98
C ASN A 127 -16.22 -3.53 -0.67
N TYR A 128 -16.23 -4.04 0.56
CA TYR A 128 -15.29 -5.08 0.96
C TYR A 128 -15.34 -6.32 0.05
N ASP A 129 -16.57 -6.77 -0.24
CA ASP A 129 -16.79 -8.00 -1.01
C ASP A 129 -16.32 -7.87 -2.47
N ASP A 130 -16.34 -6.66 -3.05
CA ASP A 130 -15.85 -6.40 -4.40
C ASP A 130 -14.32 -6.58 -4.52
N ALA A 131 -13.60 -6.49 -3.41
CA ALA A 131 -12.15 -6.67 -3.37
C ALA A 131 -11.72 -8.13 -3.33
N ILE A 132 -12.63 -9.03 -2.96
CA ILE A 132 -12.34 -10.46 -2.86
C ILE A 132 -12.04 -11.02 -4.25
N GLY A 133 -10.85 -11.62 -4.40
CA GLY A 133 -10.39 -12.16 -5.67
C GLY A 133 -9.74 -11.15 -6.63
N GLN A 134 -9.71 -9.87 -6.29
CA GLN A 134 -8.98 -8.87 -7.06
C GLN A 134 -7.46 -8.99 -6.83
N LYS A 135 -6.68 -8.93 -7.91
CA LYS A 135 -5.20 -8.93 -7.81
C LYS A 135 -4.65 -7.60 -7.33
N HIS A 136 -5.28 -6.52 -7.75
CA HIS A 136 -4.84 -5.15 -7.49
C HIS A 136 -6.02 -4.33 -7.00
N VAL A 137 -5.91 -3.73 -5.83
CA VAL A 137 -6.90 -2.80 -5.29
C VAL A 137 -6.25 -1.48 -4.90
N MET A 138 -6.97 -0.38 -5.03
CA MET A 138 -6.49 0.93 -4.62
C MET A 138 -7.33 1.47 -3.46
N GLN A 139 -6.70 1.76 -2.36
CA GLN A 139 -7.28 2.52 -1.26
C GLN A 139 -7.42 3.99 -1.69
N GLY A 140 -8.58 4.58 -1.54
CA GLY A 140 -8.79 6.00 -1.78
C GLY A 140 -7.98 6.89 -0.85
N SER A 141 -7.90 8.19 -1.18
CA SER A 141 -7.29 9.18 -0.28
C SER A 141 -8.00 9.20 1.08
N CYS A 142 -7.35 9.79 2.09
CA CYS A 142 -7.93 9.89 3.44
C CYS A 142 -9.32 10.58 3.42
N ASN A 143 -9.51 11.58 2.57
CA ASN A 143 -10.79 12.26 2.40
C ASN A 143 -11.85 11.34 1.79
N VAL A 144 -11.54 10.66 0.69
CA VAL A 144 -12.45 9.71 0.02
C VAL A 144 -12.80 8.55 0.96
N THR A 145 -11.82 8.02 1.68
CA THR A 145 -12.05 6.95 2.64
C THR A 145 -12.92 7.41 3.81
N GLY A 146 -12.67 8.61 4.34
CA GLY A 146 -13.51 9.21 5.41
C GLY A 146 -14.93 9.45 4.97
N MET A 147 -15.12 10.05 3.79
CA MET A 147 -16.46 10.26 3.21
C MET A 147 -17.23 8.95 3.03
N GLY A 148 -16.61 7.93 2.44
CA GLY A 148 -17.23 6.63 2.24
C GLY A 148 -17.74 6.00 3.54
N ARG A 149 -16.96 6.12 4.62
CA ARG A 149 -17.34 5.61 5.96
C ARG A 149 -18.55 6.29 6.56
N ILE A 150 -18.81 7.56 6.21
CA ILE A 150 -19.95 8.33 6.66
C ILE A 150 -21.15 8.12 5.73
N LEU A 151 -20.92 8.20 4.42
CA LEU A 151 -21.98 8.16 3.42
C LEU A 151 -22.63 6.79 3.31
N GLU A 152 -21.88 5.71 3.44
CA GLU A 152 -22.43 4.36 3.28
C GLU A 152 -23.47 3.98 4.34
N PRO A 153 -23.26 4.20 5.64
CA PRO A 153 -24.33 4.02 6.63
C PRO A 153 -25.54 4.90 6.38
N LEU A 154 -25.33 6.14 5.94
CA LEU A 154 -26.44 7.04 5.61
C LEU A 154 -27.23 6.52 4.40
N ARG A 155 -26.53 6.09 3.33
CA ARG A 155 -27.16 5.48 2.17
C ARG A 155 -28.00 4.26 2.57
N LYS A 156 -27.46 3.34 3.35
CA LYS A 156 -28.15 2.13 3.79
C LYS A 156 -29.42 2.41 4.61
N ASN A 157 -29.38 3.43 5.46
CA ASN A 157 -30.53 3.73 6.35
C ASN A 157 -31.53 4.71 5.74
N PHE A 158 -31.18 5.52 4.75
CA PHE A 158 -31.97 6.61 4.20
C PHE A 158 -32.01 6.63 2.67
N GLU A 159 -31.85 5.49 2.01
CA GLU A 159 -31.60 5.34 0.57
C GLU A 159 -32.53 6.20 -0.32
N ASN A 160 -33.83 6.29 0.01
CA ASN A 160 -34.81 7.06 -0.76
C ASN A 160 -34.98 8.51 -0.29
N SER A 161 -34.32 8.92 0.80
CA SER A 161 -34.51 10.23 1.43
C SER A 161 -33.39 11.21 1.13
N ILE A 162 -32.21 10.71 0.74
CA ILE A 162 -31.04 11.53 0.49
C ILE A 162 -31.02 11.91 -0.99
N LYS A 163 -31.14 13.21 -1.27
CA LYS A 163 -31.16 13.75 -2.62
C LYS A 163 -29.79 14.36 -3.04
N ARG A 164 -28.97 14.78 -2.07
CA ARG A 164 -27.73 15.47 -2.34
C ARG A 164 -26.81 15.44 -1.11
N PHE A 165 -25.50 15.34 -1.36
CA PHE A 165 -24.44 15.62 -0.41
C PHE A 165 -23.56 16.74 -0.95
N ASP A 166 -23.22 17.71 -0.13
CA ASP A 166 -22.24 18.74 -0.40
C ASP A 166 -21.07 18.54 0.56
N VAL A 167 -19.86 18.49 0.02
CA VAL A 167 -18.61 18.36 0.78
C VAL A 167 -17.75 19.58 0.49
N THR A 168 -17.42 20.33 1.52
CA THR A 168 -16.58 21.55 1.44
C THR A 168 -15.25 21.35 2.17
#